data_64dd25195e1f4df5ad67ad60a5874d78
#
_entry.id   64dd25195e1f4df5ad67ad60a5874d78
#
_cell.length_a   1.000
_cell.length_b   1.000
_cell.length_c   1.000
_cell.angle_alpha   90.00
_cell.angle_beta   90.00
_cell.angle_gamma   90.00
#
_symmetry.space_group_name_H-M   'P 1'
#
loop_
_entity.id
_entity.type
_entity.pdbx_description
1 polymer ?
#
loop_
_entity_poly.entity_id
_entity_poly.type
_entity_poly.pdbx_seq_one_letter_code
_entity_poly.pdbx_strand_id
1 'polypeptide(L)'
;GGKSPFIVFADADLDAAVEGVVDSIWFNQGQVCCAGSRILVAEAVADRFTELLRRRMDKLIVGDPLQKSTDIGAIVHPVQLHRIEELVAKGRDEGVTIHQVGAPRGCFYPPTLATEVQPASILATEEIFGPVATLTPFRTPADAVALANNTRYGLAASVWSENINLAI
;
A
#
# COMPACT_ATOMS: atom_id res chain seq x y z
N GLY A 1 -14.02 -8.57 1.35
CA GLY A 1 -12.61 -8.20 1.24
C GLY A 1 -12.32 -7.32 0.05
N GLY A 2 -11.16 -6.74 0.02
CA GLY A 2 -10.73 -5.84 -1.03
C GLY A 2 -9.23 -5.89 -1.29
N LYS A 3 -8.85 -5.44 -2.47
CA LYS A 3 -7.47 -5.19 -2.90
C LYS A 3 -7.47 -3.90 -3.73
N SER A 4 -7.96 -2.83 -3.09
CA SER A 4 -8.32 -1.59 -3.76
C SER A 4 -7.11 -0.91 -4.39
N PRO A 5 -7.18 -0.52 -5.68
CA PRO A 5 -6.13 0.23 -6.32
C PRO A 5 -6.15 1.69 -5.85
N PHE A 6 -4.96 2.23 -5.63
CA PHE A 6 -4.67 3.64 -5.40
C PHE A 6 -3.82 4.12 -6.56
N ILE A 7 -4.44 4.84 -7.52
CA ILE A 7 -3.85 5.16 -8.81
C ILE A 7 -3.32 6.59 -8.79
N VAL A 8 -2.03 6.78 -9.09
CA VAL A 8 -1.36 8.08 -9.11
C VAL A 8 -0.84 8.36 -10.51
N PHE A 9 -1.44 9.32 -11.21
CA PHE A 9 -0.96 9.81 -12.50
C PHE A 9 0.20 10.79 -12.35
N ALA A 10 0.95 11.01 -13.44
CA ALA A 10 2.16 11.84 -13.42
C ALA A 10 1.91 13.32 -13.10
N ASP A 11 0.70 13.82 -13.35
CA ASP A 11 0.26 15.19 -13.09
C ASP A 11 -0.30 15.41 -11.68
N ALA A 12 -0.41 14.35 -10.87
CA ALA A 12 -0.92 14.47 -9.51
C ALA A 12 0.01 15.30 -8.60
N ASP A 13 -0.59 15.99 -7.62
CA ASP A 13 0.17 16.50 -6.47
C ASP A 13 0.73 15.32 -5.68
N LEU A 14 2.03 15.04 -5.84
CA LEU A 14 2.66 13.87 -5.24
C LEU A 14 2.72 13.94 -3.72
N ASP A 15 2.87 15.13 -3.13
CA ASP A 15 2.89 15.28 -1.67
C ASP A 15 1.50 14.99 -1.08
N ALA A 16 0.45 15.49 -1.71
CA ALA A 16 -0.92 15.19 -1.32
C ALA A 16 -1.26 13.71 -1.52
N ALA A 17 -0.80 13.10 -2.63
CA ALA A 17 -1.01 11.69 -2.91
C ALA A 17 -0.29 10.78 -1.89
N VAL A 18 0.91 11.15 -1.43
CA VAL A 18 1.64 10.43 -0.37
C VAL A 18 0.86 10.45 0.95
N GLU A 19 0.33 11.60 1.37
CA GLU A 19 -0.53 11.65 2.56
C GLU A 19 -1.81 10.84 2.36
N GLY A 20 -2.39 10.86 1.17
CA GLY A 20 -3.53 10.01 0.81
C GLY A 20 -3.23 8.51 0.94
N VAL A 21 -2.01 8.07 0.59
CA VAL A 21 -1.59 6.68 0.82
C VAL A 21 -1.52 6.39 2.31
N VAL A 22 -0.92 7.27 3.11
CA VAL A 22 -0.83 7.11 4.58
C VAL A 22 -2.21 6.90 5.18
N ASP A 23 -3.16 7.75 4.83
CA ASP A 23 -4.55 7.67 5.32
C ASP A 23 -5.29 6.44 4.78
N SER A 24 -4.96 5.99 3.57
CA SER A 24 -5.65 4.89 2.90
C SER A 24 -5.20 3.51 3.37
N ILE A 25 -3.90 3.31 3.64
CA ILE A 25 -3.36 1.97 3.93
C ILE A 25 -2.90 1.81 5.38
N TRP A 26 -2.31 2.84 6.01
CA TRP A 26 -1.79 2.68 7.37
C TRP A 26 -2.77 3.13 8.45
N PHE A 27 -3.84 3.84 8.08
CA PHE A 27 -4.98 4.03 8.96
C PHE A 27 -5.49 2.68 9.47
N ASN A 28 -5.79 2.60 10.76
CA ASN A 28 -6.26 1.38 11.43
C ASN A 28 -5.40 0.13 11.12
N GLN A 29 -4.09 0.27 11.04
CA GLN A 29 -3.11 -0.80 10.78
C GLN A 29 -3.33 -1.51 9.43
N GLY A 30 -3.96 -0.85 8.46
CA GLY A 30 -4.34 -1.47 7.19
C GLY A 30 -5.48 -2.49 7.28
N GLN A 31 -6.10 -2.62 8.45
CA GLN A 31 -7.22 -3.51 8.69
C GLN A 31 -8.55 -2.83 8.34
N VAL A 32 -8.65 -2.42 7.07
CA VAL A 32 -9.79 -1.73 6.48
C VAL A 32 -10.11 -2.38 5.13
N CYS A 33 -11.36 -2.76 4.91
CA CYS A 33 -11.77 -3.48 3.69
C CYS A 33 -11.55 -2.68 2.40
N CYS A 34 -11.66 -1.34 2.45
CA CYS A 34 -11.43 -0.46 1.31
C CYS A 34 -10.02 0.16 1.28
N ALA A 35 -9.08 -0.31 2.12
CA ALA A 35 -7.71 0.20 2.13
C ALA A 35 -7.08 0.15 0.74
N GLY A 36 -6.47 1.26 0.30
CA GLY A 36 -5.77 1.39 -0.99
C GLY A 36 -4.41 0.66 -0.98
N SER A 37 -4.44 -0.63 -0.69
CA SER A 37 -3.26 -1.45 -0.45
C SER A 37 -2.43 -1.74 -1.70
N ARG A 38 -2.94 -1.41 -2.89
CA ARG A 38 -2.30 -1.65 -4.17
C ARG A 38 -2.09 -0.32 -4.89
N ILE A 39 -0.90 0.27 -4.70
CA ILE A 39 -0.51 1.54 -5.31
C ILE A 39 -0.10 1.28 -6.74
N LEU A 40 -0.75 1.95 -7.68
CA LEU A 40 -0.40 2.00 -9.09
C LEU A 40 0.08 3.41 -9.40
N VAL A 41 1.30 3.58 -9.86
CA VAL A 41 1.91 4.90 -10.06
C VAL A 41 2.45 5.03 -11.50
N ALA A 42 2.24 6.19 -12.13
CA ALA A 42 2.80 6.46 -13.45
C ALA A 42 4.33 6.34 -13.43
N GLU A 43 4.91 5.58 -14.37
CA GLU A 43 6.35 5.27 -14.44
C GLU A 43 7.21 6.53 -14.39
N ALA A 44 6.78 7.61 -15.02
CA ALA A 44 7.51 8.88 -15.06
C ALA A 44 7.76 9.52 -13.69
N VAL A 45 6.97 9.20 -12.68
CA VAL A 45 7.06 9.73 -11.31
C VAL A 45 7.27 8.66 -10.25
N ALA A 46 7.38 7.39 -10.64
CA ALA A 46 7.41 6.25 -9.73
C ALA A 46 8.58 6.33 -8.73
N ASP A 47 9.78 6.63 -9.19
CA ASP A 47 10.97 6.72 -8.32
C ASP A 47 10.83 7.85 -7.30
N ARG A 48 10.41 9.04 -7.76
CA ARG A 48 10.18 10.19 -6.88
C ARG A 48 9.07 9.92 -5.87
N PHE A 49 7.97 9.36 -6.33
CA PHE A 49 6.85 9.01 -5.46
C PHE A 49 7.26 7.99 -4.39
N THR A 50 8.01 6.95 -4.79
CA THR A 50 8.52 5.92 -3.88
C THR A 50 9.46 6.53 -2.82
N GLU A 51 10.33 7.45 -3.22
CA GLU A 51 11.24 8.14 -2.28
C GLU A 51 10.45 8.98 -1.27
N LEU A 52 9.49 9.79 -1.72
CA LEU A 52 8.63 10.61 -0.85
C LEU A 52 7.85 9.72 0.11
N LEU A 53 7.29 8.64 -0.38
CA LEU A 53 6.51 7.69 0.42
C LEU A 53 7.37 7.03 1.51
N ARG A 54 8.58 6.56 1.17
CA ARG A 54 9.52 5.98 2.15
C ARG A 54 9.90 6.97 3.24
N ARG A 55 10.24 8.21 2.86
CA ARG A 55 10.53 9.29 3.84
C ARG A 55 9.35 9.57 4.76
N ARG A 56 8.14 9.47 4.26
CA ARG A 56 6.92 9.65 5.07
C ARG A 56 6.68 8.45 5.99
N MET A 57 6.88 7.24 5.47
CA MET A 57 6.79 6.00 6.26
C MET A 57 7.74 6.01 7.47
N ASP A 58 8.97 6.49 7.28
CA ASP A 58 9.99 6.54 8.35
C ASP A 58 9.56 7.43 9.55
N LYS A 59 8.56 8.28 9.36
CA LYS A 59 8.01 9.15 10.42
C LYS A 59 6.79 8.53 11.11
N LEU A 60 6.26 7.41 10.64
CA LEU A 60 5.10 6.75 11.24
C LEU A 60 5.49 6.06 12.53
N ILE A 61 4.74 6.33 13.59
CA ILE A 61 4.97 5.80 14.93
C ILE A 61 4.05 4.62 15.18
N VAL A 62 4.64 3.46 15.42
CA VAL A 62 3.95 2.23 15.78
C VAL A 62 3.99 2.05 17.29
N GLY A 63 2.84 1.94 17.96
CA GLY A 63 2.81 1.83 19.40
C GLY A 63 1.42 1.77 20.01
N ASP A 64 1.34 2.10 21.29
CA ASP A 64 0.10 2.12 22.06
C ASP A 64 -0.91 3.11 21.44
N PRO A 65 -2.10 2.66 21.03
CA PRO A 65 -3.11 3.50 20.40
C PRO A 65 -3.71 4.57 21.32
N LEU A 66 -3.49 4.49 22.63
CA LEU A 66 -3.90 5.54 23.57
C LEU A 66 -2.93 6.72 23.62
N GLN A 67 -1.77 6.59 23.02
CA GLN A 67 -0.82 7.71 22.86
C GLN A 67 -1.19 8.54 21.63
N LYS A 68 -1.32 9.85 21.79
CA LYS A 68 -1.70 10.76 20.71
C LYS A 68 -0.69 10.80 19.55
N SER A 69 0.56 10.43 19.79
CA SER A 69 1.62 10.36 18.79
C SER A 69 1.64 9.06 17.98
N THR A 70 0.82 8.06 18.35
CA THR A 70 0.78 6.78 17.65
C THR A 70 -0.04 6.88 16.39
N ASP A 71 0.55 6.48 15.27
CA ASP A 71 -0.11 6.39 13.95
C ASP A 71 -0.67 4.99 13.70
N ILE A 72 0.06 3.95 14.14
CA ILE A 72 -0.27 2.55 13.88
C ILE A 72 -0.28 1.76 15.18
N GLY A 73 -1.41 1.16 15.50
CA GLY A 73 -1.59 0.31 16.68
C GLY A 73 -1.26 -1.16 16.41
N ALA A 74 -1.75 -2.04 17.29
CA ALA A 74 -1.55 -3.48 17.19
C ALA A 74 -2.48 -4.13 16.16
N ILE A 75 -2.01 -5.18 15.51
CA ILE A 75 -2.84 -6.10 14.74
C ILE A 75 -3.86 -6.78 15.68
N VAL A 76 -5.07 -6.94 15.19
CA VAL A 76 -6.23 -7.36 16.00
C VAL A 76 -6.06 -8.69 16.74
N HIS A 77 -5.28 -9.62 16.17
CA HIS A 77 -5.10 -10.96 16.74
C HIS A 77 -3.81 -11.62 16.22
N PRO A 78 -3.12 -12.45 17.02
CA PRO A 78 -1.90 -13.16 16.58
C PRO A 78 -2.08 -14.01 15.31
N VAL A 79 -3.23 -14.60 15.08
CA VAL A 79 -3.53 -15.37 13.85
C VAL A 79 -3.45 -14.47 12.62
N GLN A 80 -3.98 -13.24 12.70
CA GLN A 80 -3.90 -12.28 11.60
C GLN A 80 -2.49 -11.77 11.41
N LEU A 81 -1.74 -11.52 12.48
CA LEU A 81 -0.33 -11.18 12.41
C LEU A 81 0.46 -12.26 11.67
N HIS A 82 0.30 -13.51 12.05
CA HIS A 82 0.97 -14.63 11.39
C HIS A 82 0.63 -14.72 9.89
N ARG A 83 -0.64 -14.51 9.52
CA ARG A 83 -1.04 -14.44 8.11
C ARG A 83 -0.32 -13.32 7.34
N ILE A 84 -0.17 -12.13 7.94
CA ILE A 84 0.58 -11.02 7.32
C ILE A 84 2.03 -11.43 7.10
N GLU A 85 2.67 -12.00 8.12
CA GLU A 85 4.07 -12.46 8.07
C GLU A 85 4.27 -13.54 7.00
N GLU A 86 3.38 -14.52 6.91
CA GLU A 86 3.42 -15.57 5.88
C GLU A 86 3.30 -14.99 4.45
N LEU A 87 2.36 -14.06 4.23
CA LEU A 87 2.18 -13.47 2.92
C LEU A 87 3.39 -12.62 2.50
N VAL A 88 3.95 -11.84 3.43
CA VAL A 88 5.16 -11.04 3.16
C VAL A 88 6.37 -11.95 2.91
N ALA A 89 6.53 -13.04 3.66
CA ALA A 89 7.59 -14.01 3.42
C ALA A 89 7.49 -14.65 2.02
N LYS A 90 6.29 -15.08 1.62
CA LYS A 90 6.04 -15.60 0.26
C LYS A 90 6.38 -14.55 -0.83
N GLY A 91 6.03 -13.28 -0.62
CA GLY A 91 6.40 -12.23 -1.53
C GLY A 91 7.92 -12.06 -1.67
N ARG A 92 8.67 -12.18 -0.57
CA ARG A 92 10.15 -12.18 -0.62
C ARG A 92 10.69 -13.36 -1.42
N ASP A 93 10.12 -14.55 -1.24
CA ASP A 93 10.51 -15.74 -2.00
C ASP A 93 10.21 -15.58 -3.51
N GLU A 94 9.21 -14.78 -3.87
CA GLU A 94 8.91 -14.39 -5.25
C GLU A 94 9.86 -13.30 -5.81
N GLY A 95 10.79 -12.77 -5.00
CA GLY A 95 11.76 -11.75 -5.40
C GLY A 95 11.26 -10.32 -5.21
N VAL A 96 10.15 -10.11 -4.49
CA VAL A 96 9.63 -8.78 -4.17
C VAL A 96 10.57 -8.04 -3.21
N THR A 97 10.87 -6.78 -3.52
CA THR A 97 11.66 -5.93 -2.63
C THR A 97 10.77 -5.35 -1.53
N ILE A 98 11.16 -5.59 -0.27
CA ILE A 98 10.40 -5.16 0.91
C ILE A 98 11.16 -4.04 1.63
N HIS A 99 10.52 -2.87 1.74
CA HIS A 99 10.92 -1.79 2.64
C HIS A 99 10.00 -1.82 3.87
N GLN A 100 10.59 -2.02 5.05
CA GLN A 100 9.87 -2.13 6.32
C GLN A 100 10.50 -1.21 7.36
N VAL A 101 9.70 -0.39 8.03
CA VAL A 101 10.17 0.59 9.02
C VAL A 101 10.24 -0.07 10.40
N GLY A 102 11.38 -0.66 10.71
CA GLY A 102 11.60 -1.40 11.95
C GLY A 102 11.24 -2.88 11.83
N ALA A 103 11.20 -3.56 12.98
CA ALA A 103 10.87 -4.97 13.09
C ALA A 103 9.52 -5.18 13.82
N PRO A 104 8.78 -6.26 13.50
CA PRO A 104 7.61 -6.65 14.28
C PRO A 104 7.95 -6.83 15.76
N ARG A 105 7.03 -6.43 16.65
CA ARG A 105 7.19 -6.54 18.09
C ARG A 105 5.86 -6.92 18.76
N GLY A 106 5.72 -8.14 19.24
CA GLY A 106 4.43 -8.65 19.71
C GLY A 106 3.42 -8.61 18.58
N CYS A 107 2.25 -8.03 18.79
CA CYS A 107 1.23 -7.83 17.74
C CYS A 107 1.39 -6.52 16.96
N PHE A 108 2.47 -5.77 17.16
CA PHE A 108 2.76 -4.56 16.38
C PHE A 108 3.53 -4.92 15.12
N TYR A 109 2.93 -4.67 13.96
CA TYR A 109 3.55 -4.87 12.67
C TYR A 109 3.87 -3.52 12.03
N PRO A 110 5.13 -3.26 11.61
CA PRO A 110 5.53 -1.95 11.10
C PRO A 110 5.00 -1.69 9.70
N PRO A 111 4.88 -0.40 9.31
CA PRO A 111 4.50 -0.03 7.96
C PRO A 111 5.48 -0.65 6.96
N THR A 112 4.92 -1.27 5.94
CA THR A 112 5.66 -2.07 4.96
C THR A 112 5.25 -1.69 3.55
N LEU A 113 6.23 -1.45 2.68
CA LEU A 113 6.04 -1.20 1.26
C LEU A 113 6.77 -2.27 0.44
N ALA A 114 6.03 -2.94 -0.42
CA ALA A 114 6.54 -3.91 -1.38
C ALA A 114 6.66 -3.25 -2.76
N THR A 115 7.85 -3.28 -3.35
CA THR A 115 8.15 -2.79 -4.70
C THR A 115 8.64 -3.92 -5.58
N GLU A 116 8.73 -3.68 -6.89
CA GLU A 116 9.08 -4.71 -7.89
C GLU A 116 8.11 -5.90 -7.88
N VAL A 117 6.85 -5.59 -7.58
CA VAL A 117 5.77 -6.57 -7.44
C VAL A 117 5.22 -6.90 -8.81
N GLN A 118 5.35 -8.17 -9.22
CA GLN A 118 4.73 -8.65 -10.45
C GLN A 118 3.21 -8.77 -10.29
N PRO A 119 2.42 -8.59 -11.37
CA PRO A 119 0.95 -8.67 -11.29
C PRO A 119 0.41 -9.99 -10.73
N ALA A 120 1.15 -11.08 -10.89
CA ALA A 120 0.79 -12.42 -10.38
C ALA A 120 1.29 -12.70 -8.96
N SER A 121 2.08 -11.79 -8.36
CA SER A 121 2.58 -11.96 -7.00
C SER A 121 1.44 -12.12 -6.00
N ILE A 122 1.66 -12.96 -5.01
CA ILE A 122 0.70 -13.14 -3.90
C ILE A 122 0.40 -11.82 -3.19
N LEU A 123 1.38 -10.91 -3.11
CA LEU A 123 1.19 -9.58 -2.50
C LEU A 123 0.32 -8.66 -3.34
N ALA A 124 0.26 -8.86 -4.68
CA ALA A 124 -0.60 -8.09 -5.57
C ALA A 124 -2.03 -8.65 -5.64
N THR A 125 -2.21 -9.94 -5.41
CA THR A 125 -3.48 -10.65 -5.65
C THR A 125 -4.28 -10.93 -4.38
N GLU A 126 -3.62 -11.13 -3.22
CA GLU A 126 -4.29 -11.46 -1.96
C GLU A 126 -4.54 -10.24 -1.08
N GLU A 127 -5.68 -10.23 -0.39
CA GLU A 127 -5.96 -9.27 0.68
C GLU A 127 -5.09 -9.62 1.89
N ILE A 128 -4.17 -8.73 2.24
CA ILE A 128 -3.23 -8.93 3.36
C ILE A 128 -3.91 -8.56 4.68
N PHE A 129 -4.71 -7.51 4.68
CA PHE A 129 -5.43 -6.98 5.85
C PHE A 129 -4.47 -6.62 6.99
N GLY A 130 -3.48 -5.81 6.66
CA GLY A 130 -2.41 -5.35 7.53
C GLY A 130 -1.69 -4.14 6.93
N PRO A 131 -0.69 -3.56 7.61
CA PRO A 131 -0.03 -2.32 7.22
C PRO A 131 1.00 -2.54 6.09
N VAL A 132 0.59 -3.22 5.03
CA VAL A 132 1.41 -3.61 3.88
C VAL A 132 0.78 -3.10 2.59
N ALA A 133 1.52 -2.26 1.88
CA ALA A 133 1.17 -1.76 0.55
C ALA A 133 2.08 -2.37 -0.51
N THR A 134 1.54 -2.55 -1.72
CA THR A 134 2.33 -2.85 -2.91
C THR A 134 2.39 -1.64 -3.82
N LEU A 135 3.49 -1.47 -4.54
CA LEU A 135 3.65 -0.42 -5.53
C LEU A 135 4.09 -1.00 -6.86
N THR A 136 3.32 -0.71 -7.91
CA THR A 136 3.57 -1.17 -9.28
C THR A 136 3.49 0.02 -10.23
N PRO A 137 4.53 0.29 -11.03
CA PRO A 137 4.48 1.31 -12.06
C PRO A 137 3.56 0.92 -13.22
N PHE A 138 2.94 1.92 -13.86
CA PHE A 138 2.23 1.76 -15.13
C PHE A 138 2.69 2.81 -16.15
N ARG A 139 2.56 2.51 -17.45
CA ARG A 139 3.03 3.38 -18.54
C ARG A 139 1.93 4.25 -19.12
N THR A 140 0.75 3.68 -19.31
CA THR A 140 -0.39 4.34 -19.96
C THR A 140 -1.64 4.29 -19.07
N PRO A 141 -2.61 5.18 -19.28
CA PRO A 141 -3.91 5.07 -18.60
C PRO A 141 -4.58 3.71 -18.79
N ALA A 142 -4.44 3.11 -19.98
CA ALA A 142 -4.97 1.78 -20.27
C ALA A 142 -4.30 0.70 -19.40
N ASP A 143 -2.98 0.80 -19.18
CA ASP A 143 -2.26 -0.10 -18.29
C ASP A 143 -2.75 0.05 -16.84
N ALA A 144 -2.97 1.30 -16.39
CA ALA A 144 -3.50 1.56 -15.05
C ALA A 144 -4.86 0.87 -14.85
N VAL A 145 -5.76 1.00 -15.82
CA VAL A 145 -7.08 0.35 -15.81
C VAL A 145 -6.94 -1.18 -15.82
N ALA A 146 -6.09 -1.73 -16.68
CA ALA A 146 -5.84 -3.17 -16.75
C ALA A 146 -5.29 -3.73 -15.43
N LEU A 147 -4.30 -3.06 -14.86
CA LEU A 147 -3.74 -3.43 -13.55
C LEU A 147 -4.79 -3.28 -12.43
N ALA A 148 -5.57 -2.19 -12.43
CA ALA A 148 -6.61 -1.96 -11.43
C ALA A 148 -7.65 -3.09 -11.43
N ASN A 149 -8.02 -3.59 -12.59
CA ASN A 149 -9.01 -4.66 -12.76
C ASN A 149 -8.42 -6.08 -12.65
N ASN A 150 -7.09 -6.22 -12.55
CA ASN A 150 -6.43 -7.53 -12.39
C ASN A 150 -6.57 -8.06 -10.97
N THR A 151 -7.79 -8.28 -10.53
CA THR A 151 -8.12 -8.78 -9.20
C THR A 151 -9.50 -9.38 -9.18
N ARG A 152 -9.74 -10.33 -8.27
CA ARG A 152 -11.07 -10.88 -7.98
C ARG A 152 -11.94 -9.97 -7.09
N TYR A 153 -11.35 -8.92 -6.53
CA TYR A 153 -12.03 -7.96 -5.67
C TYR A 153 -12.54 -6.75 -6.48
N GLY A 154 -13.51 -6.03 -5.94
CA GLY A 154 -14.11 -4.86 -6.59
C GLY A 154 -14.77 -3.89 -5.60
N LEU A 155 -14.13 -3.63 -4.46
CA LEU A 155 -14.75 -2.88 -3.37
C LEU A 155 -14.60 -1.37 -3.54
N ALA A 156 -13.36 -0.87 -3.73
CA ALA A 156 -13.07 0.55 -3.83
C ALA A 156 -11.90 0.83 -4.76
N ALA A 157 -11.75 2.08 -5.17
CA ALA A 157 -10.60 2.60 -5.90
C ALA A 157 -10.43 4.08 -5.61
N SER A 158 -9.22 4.60 -5.73
CA SER A 158 -8.95 6.04 -5.75
C SER A 158 -8.04 6.41 -6.92
N VAL A 159 -8.26 7.61 -7.47
CA VAL A 159 -7.49 8.14 -8.59
C VAL A 159 -7.00 9.54 -8.24
N TRP A 160 -5.71 9.77 -8.46
CA TRP A 160 -5.02 11.03 -8.19
C TRP A 160 -4.49 11.61 -9.49
N SER A 161 -5.03 12.74 -9.91
CA SER A 161 -4.70 13.48 -11.12
C SER A 161 -5.24 14.91 -11.01
N GLU A 162 -4.52 15.88 -11.54
CA GLU A 162 -5.01 17.25 -11.74
C GLU A 162 -5.91 17.37 -12.99
N ASN A 163 -5.94 16.34 -13.83
CA ASN A 163 -6.76 16.28 -15.04
C ASN A 163 -8.03 15.45 -14.83
N ILE A 164 -9.16 16.13 -14.76
CA ILE A 164 -10.47 15.48 -14.56
C ILE A 164 -10.77 14.39 -15.62
N ASN A 165 -10.30 14.56 -16.85
CA ASN A 165 -10.51 13.55 -17.91
C ASN A 165 -9.72 12.24 -17.70
N LEU A 166 -8.69 12.27 -16.84
CA LEU A 166 -7.98 11.06 -16.42
C LEU A 166 -8.62 10.45 -15.17
N ALA A 167 -9.34 11.26 -14.38
CA ALA A 167 -9.94 10.82 -13.13
C ALA A 167 -11.32 10.15 -13.32
N ILE A 168 -11.97 10.39 -14.46
CA ILE A 168 -13.25 9.77 -14.82
C ILE A 168 -13.02 8.70 -15.87
#